data_a59a7b3a18fe614cb47fc02ce5dfb41e
#
_entry.id   a59a7b3a18fe614cb47fc02ce5dfb41e
#
_cell.length_a   1.000
_cell.length_b   1.000
_cell.length_c   1.000
_cell.angle_alpha   90.00
_cell.angle_beta   90.00
_cell.angle_gamma   90.00
#
_symmetry.space_group_name_H-M   'P 1'
#
loop_
_entity.id
_entity.type
_entity.pdbx_description
1 polymer ?
#
loop_
_entity_poly.entity_id
_entity_poly.type
_entity_poly.pdbx_seq_one_letter_code
_entity_poly.pdbx_strand_id
1 'polypeptide(L)'
;MIINIINMKQINNWIKAVAIIALMLPFSNAFAGNPQRAGQAGASELLINPWARTSGWGGANVAGVRGLEGIFSNVAGLAFTAKTELIFSQTQWLKYGDEAVSNISAFGFSQKVGESGVLGFSVMSMDFGDIEITTVDLPDGGIGTYSPSFMNISLSYAKIFSNSIYGGMTVKMISEQISNVGANGVALDAGIQYVTGAEDNFKFGIALKNVGPRMSFSGDGLSFRGIVGDADDYKMTVEQRSSELELPALLNIGLSYDVNFIQHRITGAGTFTSNSFQKDQYRLGGEYSYNEMFMVRLGYTYE
;
A
#
# COMPACT_ATOMS: atom_id res chain seq x y z
N MET A 1 -20.00 19.10 40.79
CA MET A 1 -20.46 17.79 41.28
C MET A 1 -21.14 17.06 40.13
N ILE A 2 -20.31 16.65 39.15
CA ILE A 2 -20.75 15.85 37.99
C ILE A 2 -19.68 14.75 37.82
N ILE A 3 -19.71 13.78 38.73
CA ILE A 3 -18.95 12.52 38.58
C ILE A 3 -19.93 11.48 39.12
N ASN A 4 -20.57 10.81 38.20
CA ASN A 4 -21.12 9.46 38.30
C ASN A 4 -22.17 9.25 37.24
N ILE A 5 -21.82 8.68 36.12
CA ILE A 5 -22.59 7.67 35.38
C ILE A 5 -21.62 7.04 34.36
N ILE A 6 -20.57 6.43 34.81
CA ILE A 6 -19.94 5.38 34.00
C ILE A 6 -20.74 4.12 34.33
N ASN A 7 -21.67 3.81 33.45
CA ASN A 7 -22.55 2.65 33.59
C ASN A 7 -21.71 1.36 33.64
N MET A 8 -21.95 0.46 34.57
CA MET A 8 -21.23 -0.82 34.72
C MET A 8 -21.18 -1.63 33.44
N LYS A 9 -22.15 -1.49 32.53
CA LYS A 9 -22.09 -2.07 31.17
C LYS A 9 -20.95 -1.50 30.33
N GLN A 10 -20.60 -0.23 30.44
CA GLN A 10 -19.48 0.39 29.73
C GLN A 10 -18.15 -0.10 30.29
N ILE A 11 -18.01 -0.19 31.61
CA ILE A 11 -16.79 -0.75 32.25
C ILE A 11 -16.56 -2.19 31.80
N ASN A 12 -17.61 -3.00 31.71
CA ASN A 12 -17.50 -4.39 31.26
C ASN A 12 -17.10 -4.50 29.77
N ASN A 13 -17.51 -3.54 28.94
CA ASN A 13 -17.10 -3.46 27.55
C ASN A 13 -15.63 -3.00 27.41
N TRP A 14 -15.15 -2.10 28.26
CA TRP A 14 -13.75 -1.70 28.32
C TRP A 14 -12.84 -2.87 28.74
N ILE A 15 -13.26 -3.64 29.76
CA ILE A 15 -12.52 -4.84 30.20
C ILE A 15 -12.45 -5.87 29.08
N LYS A 16 -13.54 -6.07 28.34
CA LYS A 16 -13.53 -6.97 27.16
C LYS A 16 -12.63 -6.47 26.03
N ALA A 17 -12.66 -5.17 25.75
CA ALA A 17 -11.78 -4.57 24.75
C ALA A 17 -10.29 -4.70 25.13
N VAL A 18 -9.94 -4.40 26.38
CA VAL A 18 -8.58 -4.57 26.91
C VAL A 18 -8.16 -6.05 26.91
N ALA A 19 -9.07 -6.97 27.25
CA ALA A 19 -8.81 -8.42 27.21
C ALA A 19 -8.57 -8.92 25.77
N ILE A 20 -9.31 -8.39 24.78
CA ILE A 20 -9.11 -8.71 23.36
C ILE A 20 -7.77 -8.15 22.87
N ILE A 21 -7.41 -6.94 23.26
CA ILE A 21 -6.11 -6.33 22.95
C ILE A 21 -4.97 -7.12 23.59
N ALA A 22 -5.13 -7.56 24.84
CA ALA A 22 -4.16 -8.38 25.55
C ALA A 22 -3.97 -9.79 24.93
N LEU A 23 -5.05 -10.37 24.37
CA LEU A 23 -4.98 -11.65 23.65
C LEU A 23 -4.24 -11.54 22.29
N MET A 24 -4.05 -10.33 21.79
CA MET A 24 -3.31 -10.08 20.54
C MET A 24 -1.81 -9.85 20.75
N LEU A 25 -1.33 -9.78 21.98
CA LEU A 25 0.10 -9.78 22.24
C LEU A 25 0.64 -11.15 21.82
N PRO A 26 1.57 -11.22 20.88
CA PRO A 26 2.08 -12.50 20.39
C PRO A 26 2.84 -13.21 21.50
N PHE A 27 2.33 -14.35 21.92
CA PHE A 27 2.97 -15.22 22.92
C PHE A 27 4.10 -16.08 22.35
N SER A 28 4.45 -15.89 21.07
CA SER A 28 5.55 -16.65 20.44
C SER A 28 6.29 -15.79 19.43
N ASN A 29 7.61 -15.98 19.33
CA ASN A 29 8.44 -15.47 18.25
C ASN A 29 8.12 -16.24 16.94
N ALA A 30 6.90 -16.10 16.41
CA ALA A 30 6.55 -16.60 15.10
C ALA A 30 7.12 -15.62 14.06
N PHE A 31 8.32 -15.93 13.57
CA PHE A 31 8.91 -15.20 12.45
C PHE A 31 8.34 -15.80 11.16
N ALA A 32 7.38 -15.13 10.52
CA ALA A 32 6.85 -15.49 9.21
C ALA A 32 7.49 -14.69 8.08
N GLY A 33 8.13 -13.55 8.39
CA GLY A 33 8.85 -12.71 7.45
C GLY A 33 10.20 -13.29 7.01
N ASN A 34 10.72 -12.79 5.90
CA ASN A 34 11.97 -13.24 5.28
C ASN A 34 13.03 -12.12 5.29
N PRO A 35 13.59 -11.75 6.45
CA PRO A 35 14.55 -10.64 6.53
C PRO A 35 15.83 -10.85 5.71
N GLN A 36 16.20 -12.11 5.47
CA GLN A 36 17.34 -12.47 4.61
C GLN A 36 17.13 -12.13 3.13
N ARG A 37 15.88 -11.85 2.72
CA ARG A 37 15.52 -11.45 1.36
C ARG A 37 15.33 -9.93 1.22
N ALA A 38 15.67 -9.15 2.24
CA ALA A 38 15.55 -7.69 2.19
C ALA A 38 16.32 -7.10 1.00
N GLY A 39 15.66 -6.21 0.24
CA GLY A 39 16.22 -5.58 -0.94
C GLY A 39 16.17 -6.42 -2.24
N GLN A 40 15.59 -7.63 -2.24
CA GLN A 40 15.50 -8.49 -3.44
C GLN A 40 14.17 -8.33 -4.20
N ALA A 41 13.21 -7.59 -3.67
CA ALA A 41 11.94 -7.35 -4.35
C ALA A 41 12.09 -6.34 -5.49
N GLY A 42 11.40 -6.59 -6.62
CA GLY A 42 11.11 -5.57 -7.62
C GLY A 42 9.88 -4.76 -7.25
N ALA A 43 9.61 -3.69 -7.98
CA ALA A 43 8.41 -2.86 -7.84
C ALA A 43 8.11 -2.46 -6.39
N SER A 44 9.12 -1.99 -5.67
CA SER A 44 9.00 -1.63 -4.25
C SER A 44 8.02 -0.46 -3.99
N GLU A 45 7.72 0.35 -5.00
CA GLU A 45 6.71 1.40 -4.95
C GLU A 45 5.29 0.86 -4.68
N LEU A 46 5.04 -0.43 -4.95
CA LEU A 46 3.77 -1.11 -4.58
C LEU A 46 3.50 -1.15 -3.07
N LEU A 47 4.53 -0.96 -2.25
CA LEU A 47 4.42 -0.87 -0.79
C LEU A 47 3.99 0.53 -0.31
N ILE A 48 4.05 1.53 -1.20
CA ILE A 48 3.71 2.91 -0.87
C ILE A 48 2.19 3.10 -0.94
N ASN A 49 1.62 3.73 0.09
CA ASN A 49 0.25 4.20 0.06
C ASN A 49 0.25 5.72 -0.22
N PRO A 50 -0.26 6.17 -1.37
CA PRO A 50 -0.18 7.57 -1.77
C PRO A 50 -1.20 8.47 -1.05
N TRP A 51 -2.17 7.89 -0.32
CA TRP A 51 -3.26 8.63 0.28
C TRP A 51 -2.87 9.17 1.66
N ALA A 52 -2.76 10.49 1.78
CA ALA A 52 -2.34 11.16 3.01
C ALA A 52 -3.22 10.81 4.23
N ARG A 53 -4.54 10.68 4.03
CA ARG A 53 -5.48 10.35 5.12
C ARG A 53 -5.23 8.94 5.68
N THR A 54 -4.95 7.97 4.84
CA THR A 54 -4.64 6.59 5.25
C THR A 54 -3.23 6.47 5.80
N SER A 55 -2.28 7.27 5.27
CA SER A 55 -0.89 7.28 5.76
C SER A 55 -0.78 7.70 7.22
N GLY A 56 -1.67 8.57 7.70
CA GLY A 56 -1.73 8.97 9.11
C GLY A 56 -1.95 7.82 10.11
N TRP A 57 -2.44 6.67 9.64
CA TRP A 57 -2.58 5.46 10.43
C TRP A 57 -1.30 4.60 10.54
N GLY A 58 -0.23 4.95 9.81
CA GLY A 58 0.97 4.10 9.72
C GLY A 58 0.68 2.68 9.17
N GLY A 59 -0.40 2.52 8.39
CA GLY A 59 -0.85 1.22 7.86
C GLY A 59 -1.63 0.34 8.85
N ALA A 60 -1.97 0.82 10.05
CA ALA A 60 -2.66 0.03 11.07
C ALA A 60 -4.13 -0.24 10.77
N ASN A 61 -4.79 0.52 9.88
CA ASN A 61 -6.24 0.46 9.69
C ASN A 61 -6.69 -0.38 8.48
N VAL A 62 -6.16 -1.58 8.33
CA VAL A 62 -6.57 -2.53 7.27
C VAL A 62 -8.02 -3.02 7.45
N ALA A 63 -8.48 -3.10 8.70
CA ALA A 63 -9.83 -3.53 9.03
C ALA A 63 -10.89 -2.44 8.89
N GLY A 64 -10.50 -1.17 9.07
CA GLY A 64 -11.45 -0.05 9.13
C GLY A 64 -11.39 0.92 7.94
N VAL A 65 -10.51 0.71 6.95
CA VAL A 65 -10.44 1.55 5.76
C VAL A 65 -11.75 1.49 4.98
N ARG A 66 -12.23 2.66 4.52
CA ARG A 66 -13.50 2.80 3.78
C ARG A 66 -13.31 3.67 2.54
N GLY A 67 -14.11 3.37 1.50
CA GLY A 67 -14.12 4.10 0.25
C GLY A 67 -12.90 3.84 -0.62
N LEU A 68 -12.60 4.79 -1.49
CA LEU A 68 -11.57 4.70 -2.51
C LEU A 68 -10.16 4.44 -1.96
N GLU A 69 -9.87 4.88 -0.74
CA GLU A 69 -8.59 4.61 -0.08
C GLU A 69 -8.31 3.13 0.16
N GLY A 70 -9.35 2.30 0.16
CA GLY A 70 -9.24 0.85 0.27
C GLY A 70 -8.38 0.21 -0.81
N ILE A 71 -8.28 0.79 -2.00
CA ILE A 71 -7.50 0.22 -3.12
C ILE A 71 -6.03 -0.02 -2.72
N PHE A 72 -5.42 0.89 -1.94
CA PHE A 72 -4.02 0.76 -1.51
C PHE A 72 -3.83 0.12 -0.13
N SER A 73 -4.91 -0.20 0.58
CA SER A 73 -4.86 -0.81 1.91
C SER A 73 -5.54 -2.18 1.95
N ASN A 74 -6.87 -2.19 1.94
CA ASN A 74 -7.71 -3.38 1.84
C ASN A 74 -8.85 -3.08 0.87
N VAL A 75 -8.82 -3.70 -0.28
CA VAL A 75 -9.77 -3.42 -1.38
C VAL A 75 -11.24 -3.67 -0.99
N ALA A 76 -11.52 -4.48 0.02
CA ALA A 76 -12.87 -4.64 0.55
C ALA A 76 -13.47 -3.31 1.03
N GLY A 77 -12.62 -2.37 1.51
CA GLY A 77 -13.04 -1.03 1.92
C GLY A 77 -13.69 -0.21 0.80
N LEU A 78 -13.39 -0.50 -0.45
CA LEU A 78 -14.01 0.14 -1.61
C LEU A 78 -15.54 -0.06 -1.65
N ALA A 79 -16.05 -1.18 -1.11
CA ALA A 79 -17.50 -1.46 -1.04
C ALA A 79 -18.30 -0.42 -0.23
N PHE A 80 -17.63 0.40 0.59
CA PHE A 80 -18.26 1.48 1.35
C PHE A 80 -18.42 2.80 0.57
N THR A 81 -17.99 2.86 -0.70
CA THR A 81 -18.27 4.01 -1.56
C THR A 81 -19.78 4.23 -1.69
N ALA A 82 -20.26 5.40 -1.27
CA ALA A 82 -21.71 5.68 -1.23
C ALA A 82 -22.32 5.83 -2.63
N LYS A 83 -21.68 6.62 -3.51
CA LYS A 83 -22.07 6.86 -4.91
C LYS A 83 -20.83 6.95 -5.80
N THR A 84 -20.14 8.06 -5.72
CA THR A 84 -18.93 8.39 -6.49
C THR A 84 -17.93 9.03 -5.57
N GLU A 85 -16.68 8.60 -5.65
CA GLU A 85 -15.56 9.23 -4.93
C GLU A 85 -14.45 9.56 -5.91
N LEU A 86 -13.81 10.70 -5.70
CA LEU A 86 -12.63 11.16 -6.40
C LEU A 86 -11.59 11.57 -5.36
N ILE A 87 -10.36 11.10 -5.53
CA ILE A 87 -9.24 11.51 -4.69
C ILE A 87 -8.06 11.84 -5.61
N PHE A 88 -7.41 12.95 -5.30
CA PHE A 88 -6.11 13.31 -5.86
C PHE A 88 -5.14 13.53 -4.73
N SER A 89 -3.91 13.06 -4.88
CA SER A 89 -2.82 13.25 -3.92
C SER A 89 -1.53 13.55 -4.65
N GLN A 90 -0.75 14.46 -4.09
CA GLN A 90 0.63 14.72 -4.51
C GLN A 90 1.51 14.76 -3.27
N THR A 91 2.59 14.00 -3.28
CA THR A 91 3.50 13.86 -2.14
C THR A 91 4.95 13.99 -2.61
N GLN A 92 5.72 14.80 -1.92
CA GLN A 92 7.18 14.77 -2.04
C GLN A 92 7.68 13.59 -1.21
N TRP A 93 8.16 12.54 -1.89
CA TRP A 93 8.53 11.29 -1.21
C TRP A 93 9.93 11.34 -0.64
N LEU A 94 10.89 11.79 -1.44
CA LEU A 94 12.25 11.99 -1.01
C LEU A 94 12.66 13.44 -1.27
N LYS A 95 13.42 13.99 -0.32
CA LYS A 95 13.95 15.34 -0.42
C LYS A 95 15.44 15.32 -0.06
N TYR A 96 16.25 15.99 -0.87
CA TYR A 96 17.66 16.21 -0.60
C TYR A 96 17.94 17.70 -0.61
N GLY A 97 18.34 18.26 0.55
CA GLY A 97 18.44 19.71 0.72
C GLY A 97 17.06 20.39 0.55
N ASP A 98 17.00 21.38 -0.31
CA ASP A 98 15.77 22.11 -0.64
C ASP A 98 15.07 21.58 -1.90
N GLU A 99 15.68 20.62 -2.62
CA GLU A 99 15.13 20.04 -3.84
C GLU A 99 14.39 18.74 -3.56
N ALA A 100 13.23 18.56 -4.21
CA ALA A 100 12.51 17.29 -4.19
C ALA A 100 13.18 16.34 -5.17
N VAL A 101 13.67 15.20 -4.65
CA VAL A 101 14.33 14.16 -5.46
C VAL A 101 13.30 13.25 -6.12
N SER A 102 12.15 13.02 -5.47
CA SER A 102 11.07 12.24 -6.07
C SER A 102 9.71 12.73 -5.64
N ASN A 103 8.77 12.69 -6.58
CA ASN A 103 7.38 13.10 -6.38
C ASN A 103 6.46 11.94 -6.70
N ILE A 104 5.45 11.73 -5.86
CA ILE A 104 4.37 10.76 -6.09
C ILE A 104 3.10 11.55 -6.36
N SER A 105 2.50 11.31 -7.52
CA SER A 105 1.18 11.80 -7.87
C SER A 105 0.22 10.61 -7.97
N ALA A 106 -0.95 10.72 -7.35
CA ALA A 106 -1.95 9.67 -7.41
C ALA A 106 -3.34 10.25 -7.66
N PHE A 107 -4.08 9.55 -8.51
CA PHE A 107 -5.47 9.82 -8.82
C PHE A 107 -6.29 8.56 -8.58
N GLY A 108 -7.48 8.73 -8.03
CA GLY A 108 -8.41 7.64 -7.82
C GLY A 108 -9.84 8.06 -8.11
N PHE A 109 -10.60 7.10 -8.63
CA PHE A 109 -12.03 7.21 -8.92
C PHE A 109 -12.73 5.94 -8.48
N SER A 110 -13.88 6.07 -7.84
CA SER A 110 -14.77 4.93 -7.60
C SER A 110 -16.23 5.28 -7.86
N GLN A 111 -16.96 4.28 -8.33
CA GLN A 111 -18.36 4.40 -8.69
C GLN A 111 -19.14 3.18 -8.21
N LYS A 112 -20.22 3.43 -7.48
CA LYS A 112 -21.18 2.38 -7.13
C LYS A 112 -21.90 1.87 -8.39
N VAL A 113 -21.95 0.55 -8.55
CA VAL A 113 -22.58 -0.14 -9.68
C VAL A 113 -23.58 -1.15 -9.13
N GLY A 114 -24.84 -0.95 -9.47
CA GLY A 114 -25.94 -1.74 -8.90
C GLY A 114 -26.14 -1.47 -7.40
N GLU A 115 -26.72 -2.44 -6.70
CA GLU A 115 -27.06 -2.29 -5.28
C GLU A 115 -25.89 -2.56 -4.34
N SER A 116 -25.02 -3.50 -4.69
CA SER A 116 -23.99 -4.03 -3.80
C SER A 116 -22.55 -3.95 -4.33
N GLY A 117 -22.35 -3.58 -5.60
CA GLY A 117 -21.05 -3.53 -6.26
C GLY A 117 -20.47 -2.13 -6.34
N VAL A 118 -19.15 -2.04 -6.35
CA VAL A 118 -18.38 -0.80 -6.57
C VAL A 118 -17.22 -1.10 -7.49
N LEU A 119 -17.08 -0.32 -8.55
CA LEU A 119 -15.89 -0.28 -9.40
C LEU A 119 -14.94 0.82 -8.91
N GLY A 120 -13.66 0.56 -8.94
CA GLY A 120 -12.61 1.51 -8.59
C GLY A 120 -11.50 1.50 -9.64
N PHE A 121 -10.94 2.65 -9.86
CA PHE A 121 -9.79 2.88 -10.72
C PHE A 121 -8.81 3.79 -10.00
N SER A 122 -7.52 3.49 -10.10
CA SER A 122 -6.50 4.41 -9.61
C SER A 122 -5.24 4.35 -10.46
N VAL A 123 -4.55 5.48 -10.51
CA VAL A 123 -3.21 5.62 -11.12
C VAL A 123 -2.31 6.24 -10.07
N MET A 124 -1.13 5.67 -9.89
CA MET A 124 -0.04 6.24 -9.11
C MET A 124 1.17 6.35 -10.01
N SER A 125 1.77 7.53 -10.05
CA SER A 125 3.02 7.79 -10.77
C SER A 125 4.06 8.32 -9.79
N MET A 126 5.25 7.79 -9.87
CA MET A 126 6.43 8.25 -9.14
C MET A 126 7.46 8.74 -10.14
N ASP A 127 7.86 9.99 -9.99
CA ASP A 127 8.82 10.69 -10.83
C ASP A 127 10.05 11.03 -9.99
N PHE A 128 11.22 10.77 -10.53
CA PHE A 128 12.52 10.99 -9.86
C PHE A 128 13.24 12.24 -10.36
N GLY A 129 12.59 13.04 -11.22
CA GLY A 129 13.21 14.19 -11.86
C GLY A 129 14.23 13.81 -12.93
N ASP A 130 14.91 14.82 -13.44
CA ASP A 130 15.92 14.66 -14.49
C ASP A 130 17.27 14.33 -13.87
N ILE A 131 17.89 13.25 -14.35
CA ILE A 131 19.23 12.81 -13.97
C ILE A 131 20.18 13.05 -15.13
N GLU A 132 21.29 13.75 -14.89
CA GLU A 132 22.27 14.03 -15.92
C GLU A 132 23.01 12.76 -16.38
N ILE A 133 23.16 12.64 -17.70
CA ILE A 133 23.97 11.59 -18.29
C ILE A 133 25.43 12.01 -18.21
N THR A 134 26.24 11.23 -17.51
CA THR A 134 27.67 11.42 -17.35
C THR A 134 28.45 10.31 -18.03
N THR A 135 29.66 10.61 -18.51
CA THR A 135 30.60 9.63 -19.06
C THR A 135 31.98 9.82 -18.43
N VAL A 136 32.88 8.89 -18.69
CA VAL A 136 34.29 9.00 -18.23
C VAL A 136 34.96 10.26 -18.75
N ASP A 137 34.63 10.67 -19.98
CA ASP A 137 35.19 11.87 -20.62
C ASP A 137 34.50 13.17 -20.23
N LEU A 138 33.22 13.08 -19.77
CA LEU A 138 32.39 14.21 -19.37
C LEU A 138 31.72 13.88 -18.02
N PRO A 139 32.49 13.90 -16.91
CA PRO A 139 31.98 13.53 -15.58
C PRO A 139 30.98 14.54 -15.00
N ASP A 140 31.03 15.78 -15.45
CA ASP A 140 30.15 16.87 -15.01
C ASP A 140 28.84 16.93 -15.83
N GLY A 141 28.59 15.97 -16.71
CA GLY A 141 27.38 15.93 -17.53
C GLY A 141 27.45 16.76 -18.81
N GLY A 142 26.32 17.35 -19.24
CA GLY A 142 26.25 18.19 -20.44
C GLY A 142 25.95 17.43 -21.76
N ILE A 143 25.64 16.13 -21.67
CA ILE A 143 25.28 15.30 -22.85
C ILE A 143 23.73 15.29 -22.98
N GLY A 144 23.02 15.28 -21.87
CA GLY A 144 21.58 15.20 -21.79
C GLY A 144 21.12 14.67 -20.43
N THR A 145 19.82 14.51 -20.28
CA THR A 145 19.20 13.97 -19.06
C THR A 145 18.33 12.76 -19.39
N TYR A 146 18.04 11.94 -18.38
CA TYR A 146 16.98 10.95 -18.42
C TYR A 146 16.17 11.02 -17.14
N SER A 147 14.88 10.67 -17.21
CA SER A 147 13.94 10.77 -16.07
C SER A 147 13.39 9.38 -15.80
N PRO A 148 13.81 8.70 -14.70
CA PRO A 148 13.18 7.46 -14.28
C PRO A 148 11.74 7.73 -13.85
N SER A 149 10.83 6.83 -14.21
CA SER A 149 9.44 6.92 -13.83
C SER A 149 8.84 5.56 -13.54
N PHE A 150 8.06 5.47 -12.46
CA PHE A 150 7.29 4.27 -12.11
C PHE A 150 5.82 4.62 -12.15
N MET A 151 5.03 3.75 -12.75
CA MET A 151 3.59 3.94 -12.87
C MET A 151 2.83 2.66 -12.51
N ASN A 152 1.83 2.79 -11.65
CA ASN A 152 0.93 1.72 -11.27
C ASN A 152 -0.50 2.10 -11.61
N ILE A 153 -1.16 1.29 -12.43
CA ILE A 153 -2.58 1.45 -12.79
C ILE A 153 -3.33 0.30 -12.13
N SER A 154 -4.39 0.63 -11.38
CA SER A 154 -5.19 -0.36 -10.66
C SER A 154 -6.64 -0.30 -11.11
N LEU A 155 -7.20 -1.47 -11.39
CA LEU A 155 -8.63 -1.67 -11.62
C LEU A 155 -9.17 -2.57 -10.52
N SER A 156 -10.19 -2.10 -9.81
CA SER A 156 -10.71 -2.75 -8.60
C SER A 156 -12.21 -2.99 -8.70
N TYR A 157 -12.65 -4.08 -8.10
CA TYR A 157 -14.05 -4.36 -7.88
C TYR A 157 -14.25 -4.83 -6.44
N ALA A 158 -15.21 -4.23 -5.77
CA ALA A 158 -15.61 -4.66 -4.42
C ALA A 158 -17.12 -4.85 -4.35
N LYS A 159 -17.54 -5.72 -3.44
CA LYS A 159 -18.95 -6.09 -3.29
C LYS A 159 -19.33 -6.28 -1.82
N ILE A 160 -20.55 -5.89 -1.51
CA ILE A 160 -21.23 -6.21 -0.24
C ILE A 160 -21.83 -7.60 -0.40
N PHE A 161 -21.34 -8.59 0.33
CA PHE A 161 -21.84 -9.97 0.30
C PHE A 161 -22.98 -10.18 1.31
N SER A 162 -22.91 -9.49 2.43
CA SER A 162 -23.94 -9.45 3.47
C SER A 162 -23.83 -8.18 4.29
N ASN A 163 -24.71 -7.98 5.25
CA ASN A 163 -24.68 -6.80 6.13
C ASN A 163 -23.36 -6.64 6.90
N SER A 164 -22.57 -7.72 7.02
CA SER A 164 -21.34 -7.72 7.81
C SER A 164 -20.10 -8.08 6.99
N ILE A 165 -20.24 -8.59 5.75
CA ILE A 165 -19.12 -9.12 4.97
C ILE A 165 -18.97 -8.33 3.68
N TYR A 166 -17.77 -7.78 3.50
CA TYR A 166 -17.35 -7.00 2.35
C TYR A 166 -16.11 -7.65 1.76
N GLY A 167 -16.01 -7.72 0.45
CA GLY A 167 -14.85 -8.29 -0.22
C GLY A 167 -14.55 -7.58 -1.52
N GLY A 168 -13.31 -7.66 -1.96
CA GLY A 168 -12.88 -7.03 -3.20
C GLY A 168 -11.61 -7.63 -3.77
N MET A 169 -11.36 -7.29 -5.03
CA MET A 169 -10.17 -7.67 -5.79
C MET A 169 -9.68 -6.47 -6.58
N THR A 170 -8.36 -6.39 -6.78
CA THR A 170 -7.70 -5.40 -7.63
C THR A 170 -6.74 -6.10 -8.57
N VAL A 171 -6.76 -5.72 -9.84
CA VAL A 171 -5.71 -6.03 -10.82
C VAL A 171 -4.86 -4.78 -10.97
N LYS A 172 -3.55 -4.92 -10.83
CA LYS A 172 -2.57 -3.85 -11.00
C LYS A 172 -1.72 -4.10 -12.22
N MET A 173 -1.49 -3.08 -13.01
CA MET A 173 -0.47 -3.03 -14.04
C MET A 173 0.65 -2.13 -13.55
N ILE A 174 1.88 -2.65 -13.63
CA ILE A 174 3.10 -2.04 -13.13
C ILE A 174 3.97 -1.72 -14.35
N SER A 175 4.50 -0.52 -14.41
CA SER A 175 5.45 -0.11 -15.44
C SER A 175 6.57 0.72 -14.81
N GLU A 176 7.78 0.24 -14.93
CA GLU A 176 9.01 0.92 -14.52
C GLU A 176 9.82 1.25 -15.76
N GLN A 177 10.25 2.51 -15.90
CA GLN A 177 11.05 2.99 -17.01
C GLN A 177 12.28 3.72 -16.49
N ILE A 178 13.45 3.33 -16.95
CA ILE A 178 14.73 3.96 -16.62
C ILE A 178 15.51 4.12 -17.92
N SER A 179 15.56 5.35 -18.45
CA SER A 179 16.18 5.64 -19.77
C SER A 179 15.55 4.76 -20.86
N ASN A 180 16.33 3.93 -21.51
CA ASN A 180 15.93 3.00 -22.58
C ASN A 180 15.80 1.54 -22.10
N VAL A 181 15.61 1.34 -20.80
CA VAL A 181 15.32 0.05 -20.16
C VAL A 181 14.01 0.15 -19.40
N GLY A 182 13.12 -0.82 -19.57
CA GLY A 182 11.84 -0.86 -18.87
C GLY A 182 11.47 -2.25 -18.40
N ALA A 183 10.61 -2.29 -17.39
CA ALA A 183 10.00 -3.51 -16.87
C ALA A 183 8.49 -3.34 -16.73
N ASN A 184 7.74 -4.37 -17.09
CA ASN A 184 6.30 -4.40 -16.93
C ASN A 184 5.88 -5.63 -16.12
N GLY A 185 4.89 -5.44 -15.25
CA GLY A 185 4.38 -6.49 -14.40
C GLY A 185 2.88 -6.39 -14.19
N VAL A 186 2.30 -7.46 -13.65
CA VAL A 186 0.89 -7.53 -13.24
C VAL A 186 0.84 -8.09 -11.84
N ALA A 187 0.03 -7.47 -10.98
CA ALA A 187 -0.22 -7.96 -9.62
C ALA A 187 -1.71 -8.03 -9.31
N LEU A 188 -2.05 -8.90 -8.38
CA LEU A 188 -3.41 -9.07 -7.86
C LEU A 188 -3.42 -8.76 -6.37
N ASP A 189 -4.43 -8.03 -5.94
CA ASP A 189 -4.78 -7.89 -4.53
C ASP A 189 -6.16 -8.50 -4.29
N ALA A 190 -6.36 -9.04 -3.09
CA ALA A 190 -7.65 -9.52 -2.61
C ALA A 190 -7.84 -9.08 -1.15
N GLY A 191 -9.07 -8.75 -0.78
CA GLY A 191 -9.35 -8.32 0.57
C GLY A 191 -10.74 -8.67 1.03
N ILE A 192 -10.86 -8.87 2.34
CA ILE A 192 -12.12 -9.09 3.03
C ILE A 192 -12.16 -8.20 4.26
N GLN A 193 -13.34 -7.65 4.55
CA GLN A 193 -13.65 -6.98 5.81
C GLN A 193 -14.91 -7.59 6.42
N TYR A 194 -14.86 -7.83 7.72
CA TYR A 194 -16.00 -8.21 8.53
C TYR A 194 -16.30 -7.09 9.52
N VAL A 195 -17.51 -6.57 9.48
CA VAL A 195 -17.96 -5.45 10.31
C VAL A 195 -19.15 -5.91 11.14
N THR A 196 -19.10 -5.70 12.45
CA THR A 196 -20.13 -6.14 13.39
C THR A 196 -20.18 -5.27 14.63
N GLY A 197 -21.16 -5.56 15.49
CA GLY A 197 -21.43 -4.80 16.71
C GLY A 197 -22.67 -3.93 16.58
N ALA A 198 -23.14 -3.37 17.69
CA ALA A 198 -24.38 -2.60 17.75
C ALA A 198 -24.36 -1.33 16.87
N GLU A 199 -23.17 -0.77 16.62
CA GLU A 199 -22.94 0.44 15.84
C GLU A 199 -21.80 0.22 14.82
N ASP A 200 -21.66 -1.00 14.29
CA ASP A 200 -20.56 -1.38 13.37
C ASP A 200 -19.18 -1.09 13.95
N ASN A 201 -19.07 -1.18 15.26
CA ASN A 201 -17.90 -0.71 16.00
C ASN A 201 -16.75 -1.71 16.07
N PHE A 202 -16.97 -3.00 15.77
CA PHE A 202 -15.93 -4.00 15.68
C PHE A 202 -15.67 -4.37 14.22
N LYS A 203 -14.41 -4.30 13.81
CA LYS A 203 -14.02 -4.57 12.44
C LYS A 203 -12.82 -5.50 12.41
N PHE A 204 -12.87 -6.48 11.52
CA PHE A 204 -11.78 -7.39 11.21
C PHE A 204 -11.49 -7.31 9.71
N GLY A 205 -10.22 -7.36 9.32
CA GLY A 205 -9.83 -7.28 7.92
C GLY A 205 -8.64 -8.16 7.60
N ILE A 206 -8.70 -8.79 6.43
CA ILE A 206 -7.57 -9.50 5.81
C ILE A 206 -7.36 -8.91 4.44
N ALA A 207 -6.11 -8.66 4.07
CA ALA A 207 -5.75 -8.23 2.73
C ALA A 207 -4.46 -8.91 2.29
N LEU A 208 -4.54 -9.61 1.16
CA LEU A 208 -3.40 -10.15 0.42
C LEU A 208 -3.08 -9.20 -0.72
N LYS A 209 -1.84 -8.76 -0.85
CA LYS A 209 -1.45 -7.73 -1.81
C LYS A 209 -0.25 -8.14 -2.65
N ASN A 210 -0.21 -7.58 -3.87
CA ASN A 210 0.92 -7.64 -4.79
C ASN A 210 1.33 -9.08 -5.19
N VAL A 211 0.38 -9.98 -5.34
CA VAL A 211 0.63 -11.34 -5.80
C VAL A 211 0.66 -11.35 -7.33
N GLY A 212 1.77 -11.72 -7.93
CA GLY A 212 1.91 -11.74 -9.37
C GLY A 212 3.14 -12.52 -9.85
N PRO A 213 3.27 -12.69 -11.17
CA PRO A 213 4.45 -13.27 -11.76
C PRO A 213 5.67 -12.38 -11.55
N ARG A 214 6.84 -12.94 -11.74
CA ARG A 214 8.09 -12.20 -11.77
C ARG A 214 8.13 -11.24 -12.95
N MET A 215 8.81 -10.13 -12.78
CA MET A 215 9.09 -9.16 -13.85
C MET A 215 10.60 -9.06 -14.12
N SER A 216 10.96 -8.61 -15.30
CA SER A 216 12.37 -8.43 -15.69
C SER A 216 12.50 -7.16 -16.53
N PHE A 217 13.66 -6.53 -16.44
CA PHE A 217 13.99 -5.40 -17.28
C PHE A 217 14.43 -5.87 -18.67
N SER A 218 14.04 -5.13 -19.70
CA SER A 218 14.44 -5.30 -21.09
C SER A 218 14.59 -3.96 -21.77
N GLY A 219 15.32 -3.91 -22.88
CA GLY A 219 15.50 -2.71 -23.67
C GLY A 219 16.91 -2.53 -24.18
N ASP A 220 17.10 -1.56 -25.08
CA ASP A 220 18.35 -1.32 -25.77
C ASP A 220 19.53 -0.97 -24.85
N GLY A 221 19.23 -0.44 -23.64
CA GLY A 221 20.24 -0.14 -22.63
C GLY A 221 20.95 -1.37 -22.04
N LEU A 222 20.42 -2.56 -22.27
CA LEU A 222 21.06 -3.82 -21.90
C LEU A 222 21.88 -4.42 -23.04
N SER A 223 21.92 -3.76 -24.18
CA SER A 223 22.64 -4.22 -25.36
C SER A 223 24.07 -3.66 -25.41
N PHE A 224 25.02 -4.50 -25.71
CA PHE A 224 26.44 -4.11 -25.94
C PHE A 224 27.06 -4.84 -27.13
N ARG A 225 28.11 -4.27 -27.68
CA ARG A 225 28.88 -4.95 -28.71
C ARG A 225 29.94 -5.85 -28.08
N GLY A 226 29.83 -7.14 -28.33
CA GLY A 226 30.75 -8.16 -27.86
C GLY A 226 31.26 -9.06 -28.96
N ILE A 227 32.38 -9.72 -28.72
CA ILE A 227 32.93 -10.80 -29.61
C ILE A 227 32.22 -12.09 -29.17
N VAL A 228 31.53 -12.75 -30.09
CA VAL A 228 30.82 -13.99 -29.85
C VAL A 228 31.44 -15.11 -30.67
N GLY A 229 31.96 -16.15 -30.01
CA GLY A 229 32.62 -17.28 -30.62
C GLY A 229 34.13 -17.14 -30.76
N ASP A 230 34.79 -18.13 -31.39
CA ASP A 230 36.25 -18.22 -31.54
C ASP A 230 36.81 -17.36 -32.70
N ALA A 231 35.99 -16.55 -33.36
CA ALA A 231 36.43 -15.71 -34.47
C ALA A 231 36.74 -14.30 -33.98
N ASP A 232 38.02 -13.96 -33.91
CA ASP A 232 38.56 -12.71 -33.35
C ASP A 232 38.04 -11.40 -33.99
N ASP A 233 37.29 -11.45 -35.09
CA ASP A 233 36.87 -10.26 -35.84
C ASP A 233 35.35 -10.02 -35.90
N TYR A 234 34.51 -10.88 -35.32
CA TYR A 234 33.07 -10.74 -35.41
C TYR A 234 32.50 -10.08 -34.15
N LYS A 235 32.22 -8.78 -34.25
CA LYS A 235 31.49 -8.05 -33.21
C LYS A 235 29.99 -8.12 -33.49
N MET A 236 29.24 -8.70 -32.57
CA MET A 236 27.78 -8.77 -32.60
C MET A 236 27.18 -7.88 -31.51
N THR A 237 25.98 -7.40 -31.73
CA THR A 237 25.18 -6.81 -30.65
C THR A 237 24.60 -7.94 -29.83
N VAL A 238 24.90 -7.95 -28.53
CA VAL A 238 24.49 -8.94 -27.58
C VAL A 238 23.65 -8.23 -26.50
N GLU A 239 22.52 -8.80 -26.13
CA GLU A 239 21.67 -8.30 -25.04
C GLU A 239 22.00 -9.07 -23.76
N GLN A 240 22.28 -8.33 -22.69
CA GLN A 240 22.40 -8.91 -21.34
C GLN A 240 21.02 -9.13 -20.76
N ARG A 241 20.72 -10.35 -20.39
CA ARG A 241 19.45 -10.64 -19.70
C ARG A 241 19.47 -10.09 -18.29
N SER A 242 18.43 -9.36 -17.92
CA SER A 242 18.17 -8.95 -16.54
C SER A 242 17.74 -10.16 -15.69
N SER A 243 18.08 -10.13 -14.42
CA SER A 243 17.51 -11.07 -13.44
C SER A 243 16.01 -10.85 -13.30
N GLU A 244 15.28 -11.94 -13.03
CA GLU A 244 13.87 -11.87 -12.70
C GLU A 244 13.69 -11.32 -11.29
N LEU A 245 12.77 -10.37 -11.11
CA LEU A 245 12.43 -9.73 -9.85
C LEU A 245 11.05 -10.22 -9.39
N GLU A 246 10.94 -10.66 -8.16
CA GLU A 246 9.67 -11.03 -7.56
C GLU A 246 8.98 -9.79 -6.98
N LEU A 247 7.65 -9.75 -7.07
CA LEU A 247 6.86 -8.65 -6.50
C LEU A 247 6.79 -8.74 -4.97
N PRO A 248 6.70 -7.60 -4.26
CA PRO A 248 6.67 -7.55 -2.80
C PRO A 248 5.30 -7.96 -2.27
N ALA A 249 4.98 -9.25 -2.33
CA ALA A 249 3.74 -9.78 -1.80
C ALA A 249 3.70 -9.66 -0.28
N LEU A 250 2.52 -9.31 0.26
CA LEU A 250 2.32 -9.20 1.69
C LEU A 250 0.90 -9.61 2.09
N LEU A 251 0.79 -10.13 3.32
CA LEU A 251 -0.48 -10.46 3.97
C LEU A 251 -0.67 -9.55 5.19
N ASN A 252 -1.77 -8.83 5.19
CA ASN A 252 -2.19 -8.00 6.33
C ASN A 252 -3.38 -8.64 7.04
N ILE A 253 -3.32 -8.70 8.36
CA ILE A 253 -4.43 -9.13 9.23
C ILE A 253 -4.63 -8.03 10.25
N GLY A 254 -5.81 -7.42 10.26
CA GLY A 254 -6.09 -6.24 11.08
C GLY A 254 -7.37 -6.34 11.88
N LEU A 255 -7.39 -5.61 12.97
CA LEU A 255 -8.55 -5.37 13.82
C LEU A 255 -8.70 -3.88 14.07
N SER A 256 -9.94 -3.44 14.21
CA SER A 256 -10.25 -2.06 14.60
C SER A 256 -11.49 -2.03 15.48
N TYR A 257 -11.50 -1.12 16.44
CA TYR A 257 -12.62 -0.92 17.34
C TYR A 257 -12.92 0.57 17.53
N ASP A 258 -14.18 0.94 17.35
CA ASP A 258 -14.67 2.29 17.55
C ASP A 258 -15.38 2.42 18.91
N VAL A 259 -15.08 3.48 19.62
CA VAL A 259 -15.79 3.90 20.83
C VAL A 259 -16.50 5.21 20.51
N ASN A 260 -17.81 5.15 20.41
CA ASN A 260 -18.65 6.29 20.04
C ASN A 260 -19.20 6.98 21.29
N PHE A 261 -19.09 8.29 21.34
CA PHE A 261 -19.74 9.20 22.25
C PHE A 261 -20.60 10.17 21.42
N ILE A 262 -21.43 10.99 22.03
CA ILE A 262 -22.42 11.83 21.34
C ILE A 262 -21.86 12.58 20.10
N GLN A 263 -20.70 13.21 20.22
CA GLN A 263 -20.05 13.99 19.17
C GLN A 263 -18.59 13.54 18.90
N HIS A 264 -18.15 12.54 19.61
CA HIS A 264 -16.76 12.09 19.60
C HIS A 264 -16.68 10.61 19.24
N ARG A 265 -15.73 10.24 18.41
CA ARG A 265 -15.38 8.86 18.16
C ARG A 265 -13.87 8.67 18.39
N ILE A 266 -13.54 7.63 19.12
CA ILE A 266 -12.15 7.18 19.28
C ILE A 266 -12.06 5.81 18.62
N THR A 267 -11.16 5.68 17.66
CA THR A 267 -10.91 4.41 16.99
C THR A 267 -9.50 3.92 17.32
N GLY A 268 -9.40 2.70 17.80
CA GLY A 268 -8.14 1.97 17.92
C GLY A 268 -8.03 0.92 16.81
N ALA A 269 -6.86 0.80 16.19
CA ALA A 269 -6.60 -0.20 15.15
C ALA A 269 -5.24 -0.85 15.34
N GLY A 270 -5.15 -2.12 14.95
CA GLY A 270 -3.92 -2.89 14.94
C GLY A 270 -3.86 -3.79 13.72
N THR A 271 -2.68 -3.90 13.11
CA THR A 271 -2.45 -4.75 11.94
C THR A 271 -1.14 -5.50 12.10
N PHE A 272 -1.19 -6.80 11.89
CA PHE A 272 -0.03 -7.65 11.62
C PHE A 272 0.18 -7.73 10.12
N THR A 273 1.41 -7.51 9.66
CA THR A 273 1.82 -7.62 8.27
C THR A 273 2.93 -8.66 8.14
N SER A 274 2.66 -9.74 7.41
CA SER A 274 3.70 -10.67 6.99
C SER A 274 4.25 -10.27 5.63
N ASN A 275 5.56 -10.07 5.55
CA ASN A 275 6.27 -9.58 4.37
C ASN A 275 7.09 -10.69 3.71
N SER A 276 7.02 -10.80 2.37
CA SER A 276 7.84 -11.79 1.64
C SER A 276 9.33 -11.41 1.56
N PHE A 277 9.69 -10.13 1.75
CA PHE A 277 11.05 -9.61 1.54
C PHE A 277 11.58 -8.74 2.69
N GLN A 278 10.89 -8.71 3.82
CA GLN A 278 11.26 -7.93 4.99
C GLN A 278 10.87 -8.70 6.25
N LYS A 279 11.18 -8.12 7.42
CA LYS A 279 10.63 -8.61 8.69
C LYS A 279 9.12 -8.42 8.72
N ASP A 280 8.47 -9.23 9.54
CA ASP A 280 7.07 -8.98 9.91
C ASP A 280 6.94 -7.66 10.65
N GLN A 281 5.79 -7.02 10.46
CA GLN A 281 5.51 -5.72 11.05
C GLN A 281 4.25 -5.77 11.89
N TYR A 282 4.32 -5.16 13.07
CA TYR A 282 3.17 -4.89 13.93
C TYR A 282 2.88 -3.39 13.88
N ARG A 283 1.68 -3.05 13.48
CA ARG A 283 1.25 -1.66 13.31
C ARG A 283 0.11 -1.36 14.25
N LEU A 284 0.23 -0.28 14.99
CA LEU A 284 -0.79 0.22 15.91
C LEU A 284 -1.17 1.63 15.50
N GLY A 285 -2.45 1.95 15.56
CA GLY A 285 -2.93 3.28 15.20
C GLY A 285 -4.14 3.69 16.02
N GLY A 286 -4.32 5.00 16.11
CA GLY A 286 -5.45 5.60 16.77
C GLY A 286 -5.98 6.81 16.01
N GLU A 287 -7.29 7.01 16.03
CA GLU A 287 -7.97 8.19 15.50
C GLU A 287 -8.88 8.76 16.55
N TYR A 288 -8.84 10.08 16.70
CA TYR A 288 -9.87 10.84 17.35
C TYR A 288 -10.64 11.63 16.30
N SER A 289 -11.96 11.51 16.31
CA SER A 289 -12.88 12.23 15.44
C SER A 289 -13.86 13.07 16.25
N TYR A 290 -14.05 14.33 15.85
CA TYR A 290 -15.06 15.24 16.38
C TYR A 290 -16.10 15.54 15.32
N ASN A 291 -17.37 15.21 15.58
CA ASN A 291 -18.52 15.35 14.67
C ASN A 291 -18.28 14.74 13.27
N GLU A 292 -17.40 13.73 13.13
CA GLU A 292 -16.96 13.17 11.84
C GLU A 292 -16.42 14.24 10.85
N MET A 293 -16.06 15.42 11.34
CA MET A 293 -15.54 16.54 10.54
C MET A 293 -14.04 16.75 10.75
N PHE A 294 -13.58 16.71 12.00
CA PHE A 294 -12.17 16.91 12.35
C PHE A 294 -11.61 15.60 12.87
N MET A 295 -10.55 15.13 12.24
CA MET A 295 -9.93 13.85 12.58
C MET A 295 -8.44 14.03 12.79
N VAL A 296 -7.93 13.50 13.89
CA VAL A 296 -6.49 13.41 14.18
C VAL A 296 -6.11 11.95 14.24
N ARG A 297 -5.06 11.57 13.53
CA ARG A 297 -4.57 10.20 13.42
C ARG A 297 -3.13 10.09 13.86
N LEU A 298 -2.82 8.99 14.50
CA LEU A 298 -1.47 8.60 14.89
C LEU A 298 -1.28 7.14 14.54
N GLY A 299 -0.10 6.81 14.02
CA GLY A 299 0.28 5.44 13.70
C GLY A 299 1.72 5.16 14.11
N TYR A 300 1.97 3.93 14.54
CA TYR A 300 3.29 3.42 14.90
C TYR A 300 3.50 2.04 14.30
N THR A 301 4.68 1.83 13.70
CA THR A 301 5.10 0.55 13.13
C THR A 301 6.29 0.03 13.90
N TYR A 302 6.24 -1.24 14.29
CA TYR A 302 7.30 -2.00 14.93
C TYR A 302 7.69 -3.19 14.07
N GLU A 303 9.02 -3.43 13.91
CA GLU A 303 9.64 -4.52 13.13
C GLU A 303 10.49 -5.46 13.98
#